data_1a16cb67505ea98aff0a85dc27d2f071
#
_entry.id   1a16cb67505ea98aff0a85dc27d2f071
#
_cell.length_a   1.000
_cell.length_b   1.000
_cell.length_c   1.000
_cell.angle_alpha   90.00
_cell.angle_beta   90.00
_cell.angle_gamma   90.00
#
_symmetry.space_group_name_H-M   'P 1'
#
loop_
_entity.id
_entity.type
_entity.pdbx_description
1 polymer ?
#
loop_
_entity_poly.entity_id
_entity_poly.type
_entity_poly.pdbx_seq_one_letter_code
_entity_poly.pdbx_strand_id
1 'polypeptide(L)'
;RGLGAEPETLDVQLSTGVSEAYIATDMFEGLVTYGPKAETVPGVAERWSISADGTVYTFYLRANAKWSNGDPVTAHDFVYSFQRLANPATAAAYSWITDPILNNEEIRTGAEKDISKLGVKAIDDRTLQITLKASTPYFLASLQHHASWPVHKATVEKYGNQWTKPENSV
;
A
#
# COMPACT_ATOMS: atom_id res chain seq x y z
N ARG A 1 7.48 12.19 -20.29
CA ARG A 1 6.54 13.11 -19.60
C ARG A 1 7.36 14.25 -19.00
N GLY A 2 6.91 15.49 -19.11
CA GLY A 2 7.48 16.59 -18.35
C GLY A 2 6.84 16.61 -16.95
N LEU A 3 7.66 16.66 -15.91
CA LEU A 3 7.16 16.64 -14.52
C LEU A 3 6.66 18.01 -14.05
N GLY A 4 7.07 19.10 -14.70
CA GLY A 4 6.68 20.46 -14.37
C GLY A 4 7.35 21.04 -13.12
N ALA A 5 7.58 20.22 -12.10
CA ALA A 5 8.27 20.55 -10.86
C ALA A 5 9.08 19.35 -10.37
N GLU A 6 10.13 19.61 -9.60
CA GLU A 6 10.87 18.57 -8.88
C GLU A 6 9.98 17.96 -7.78
N PRO A 7 10.00 16.62 -7.60
CA PRO A 7 9.25 15.95 -6.53
C PRO A 7 9.85 16.32 -5.16
N GLU A 8 8.98 16.56 -4.19
CA GLU A 8 9.41 16.79 -2.80
C GLU A 8 9.91 15.49 -2.15
N THR A 9 9.31 14.37 -2.52
CA THR A 9 9.69 13.04 -2.05
C THR A 9 9.27 11.97 -3.05
N LEU A 10 10.01 10.86 -3.11
CA LEU A 10 9.64 9.65 -3.84
C LEU A 10 9.05 8.57 -2.93
N ASP A 11 8.87 8.86 -1.63
CA ASP A 11 8.17 8.00 -0.71
C ASP A 11 6.67 8.02 -1.04
N VAL A 12 6.18 6.92 -1.61
CA VAL A 12 4.79 6.81 -2.09
C VAL A 12 3.74 7.06 -1.01
N GLN A 13 4.09 6.87 0.26
CA GLN A 13 3.18 7.08 1.38
C GLN A 13 3.22 8.52 1.92
N LEU A 14 4.27 9.27 1.62
CA LEU A 14 4.44 10.66 2.05
C LEU A 14 4.14 11.68 0.93
N SER A 15 4.19 11.23 -0.32
CA SER A 15 3.99 12.11 -1.47
C SER A 15 2.55 12.62 -1.56
N THR A 16 2.39 13.89 -1.94
CA THR A 16 1.08 14.57 -2.07
C THR A 16 0.89 15.24 -3.43
N GLY A 17 1.95 15.34 -4.22
CA GLY A 17 1.96 16.05 -5.49
C GLY A 17 1.62 15.15 -6.68
N VAL A 18 1.18 15.79 -7.76
CA VAL A 18 0.86 15.12 -9.04
C VAL A 18 2.14 14.60 -9.71
N SER A 19 3.25 15.34 -9.59
CA SER A 19 4.56 14.95 -10.15
C SER A 19 5.04 13.62 -9.55
N GLU A 20 4.93 13.51 -8.23
CA GLU A 20 5.27 12.32 -7.46
C GLU A 20 4.39 11.13 -7.84
N ALA A 21 3.07 11.37 -8.00
CA ALA A 21 2.12 10.32 -8.39
C ALA A 21 2.46 9.73 -9.77
N TYR A 22 2.92 10.55 -10.72
CA TYR A 22 3.37 10.06 -12.04
C TYR A 22 4.62 9.18 -11.92
N ILE A 23 5.60 9.59 -11.12
CA ILE A 23 6.82 8.80 -10.87
C ILE A 23 6.45 7.51 -10.15
N ALA A 24 5.62 7.59 -9.10
CA ALA A 24 5.16 6.43 -8.36
C ALA A 24 4.50 5.40 -9.28
N THR A 25 3.65 5.85 -10.22
CA THR A 25 2.97 4.97 -11.19
C THR A 25 3.95 4.25 -12.12
N ASP A 26 5.09 4.87 -12.44
CA ASP A 26 6.10 4.26 -13.30
C ASP A 26 7.06 3.33 -12.53
N MET A 27 7.17 3.48 -11.20
CA MET A 27 8.14 2.74 -10.37
C MET A 27 7.52 1.66 -9.47
N PHE A 28 6.27 1.81 -9.07
CA PHE A 28 5.61 0.96 -8.08
C PHE A 28 4.31 0.37 -8.61
N GLU A 29 3.85 -0.69 -7.95
CA GLU A 29 2.59 -1.34 -8.27
C GLU A 29 1.87 -1.75 -6.99
N GLY A 30 0.57 -1.44 -6.89
CA GLY A 30 -0.28 -1.85 -5.78
C GLY A 30 -0.86 -3.25 -5.93
N LEU A 31 -1.72 -3.66 -4.98
CA LEU A 31 -2.50 -4.90 -5.10
C LEU A 31 -3.32 -4.92 -6.38
N VAL A 32 -3.90 -3.78 -6.72
CA VAL A 32 -4.69 -3.53 -7.92
C VAL A 32 -4.20 -2.27 -8.61
N THR A 33 -4.50 -2.13 -9.89
CA THR A 33 -4.10 -0.98 -10.70
C THR A 33 -5.23 -0.49 -11.60
N TYR A 34 -4.98 0.58 -12.37
CA TYR A 34 -5.94 1.12 -13.34
C TYR A 34 -5.86 0.37 -14.67
N GLY A 35 -7.00 -0.10 -15.14
CA GLY A 35 -7.15 -0.53 -16.52
C GLY A 35 -7.32 0.65 -17.49
N PRO A 36 -7.35 0.39 -18.82
CA PRO A 36 -7.45 1.42 -19.85
C PRO A 36 -8.70 2.31 -19.77
N LYS A 37 -9.75 1.83 -19.10
CA LYS A 37 -11.01 2.55 -18.89
C LYS A 37 -11.17 3.04 -17.46
N ALA A 38 -10.05 3.14 -16.72
CA ALA A 38 -10.00 3.46 -15.29
C ALA A 38 -10.69 2.44 -14.38
N GLU A 39 -11.02 1.26 -14.90
CA GLU A 39 -11.52 0.14 -14.08
C GLU A 39 -10.41 -0.45 -13.21
N THR A 40 -10.81 -1.10 -12.10
CA THR A 40 -9.87 -1.82 -11.23
C THR A 40 -9.49 -3.15 -11.87
N VAL A 41 -8.20 -3.35 -12.10
CA VAL A 41 -7.64 -4.59 -12.66
C VAL A 41 -6.55 -5.16 -11.74
N PRO A 42 -6.18 -6.45 -11.88
CA PRO A 42 -5.06 -7.05 -11.17
C PRO A 42 -3.77 -6.24 -11.31
N GLY A 43 -3.05 -6.12 -10.18
CA GLY A 43 -1.70 -5.58 -10.08
C GLY A 43 -0.75 -6.66 -9.53
N VAL A 44 -0.14 -6.41 -8.36
CA VAL A 44 0.62 -7.45 -7.64
C VAL A 44 -0.28 -8.62 -7.24
N ALA A 45 -1.55 -8.36 -6.88
CA ALA A 45 -2.53 -9.42 -6.72
C ALA A 45 -3.04 -9.87 -8.10
N GLU A 46 -2.88 -11.15 -8.43
CA GLU A 46 -3.41 -11.73 -9.67
C GLU A 46 -4.92 -11.95 -9.62
N ARG A 47 -5.48 -12.09 -8.42
CA ARG A 47 -6.92 -12.25 -8.15
C ARG A 47 -7.22 -11.97 -6.69
N TRP A 48 -8.49 -11.78 -6.38
CA TRP A 48 -9.00 -11.65 -5.01
C TRP A 48 -10.38 -12.29 -4.86
N SER A 49 -10.77 -12.54 -3.61
CA SER A 49 -12.12 -12.94 -3.23
C SER A 49 -12.66 -12.02 -2.14
N ILE A 50 -13.97 -11.90 -2.09
CA ILE A 50 -14.68 -11.06 -1.12
C ILE A 50 -15.67 -11.95 -0.38
N SER A 51 -15.73 -11.85 0.95
CA SER A 51 -16.71 -12.57 1.77
C SER A 51 -18.14 -12.16 1.42
N ALA A 52 -19.12 -13.02 1.74
CA ALA A 52 -20.52 -12.80 1.41
C ALA A 52 -21.10 -11.50 2.03
N ASP A 53 -20.58 -11.09 3.18
CA ASP A 53 -20.94 -9.84 3.85
C ASP A 53 -20.16 -8.61 3.37
N GLY A 54 -19.22 -8.79 2.42
CA GLY A 54 -18.42 -7.72 1.84
C GLY A 54 -17.37 -7.10 2.76
N THR A 55 -17.03 -7.76 3.87
CA THR A 55 -16.12 -7.20 4.87
C THR A 55 -14.72 -7.80 4.85
N VAL A 56 -14.50 -8.97 4.24
CA VAL A 56 -13.18 -9.61 4.18
C VAL A 56 -12.75 -9.76 2.73
N TYR A 57 -11.61 -9.20 2.41
CA TYR A 57 -10.95 -9.30 1.12
C TYR A 57 -9.72 -10.19 1.26
N THR A 58 -9.61 -11.21 0.42
CA THR A 58 -8.43 -12.08 0.35
C THR A 58 -7.77 -11.92 -1.00
N PHE A 59 -6.56 -11.38 -1.02
CA PHE A 59 -5.75 -11.14 -2.21
C PHE A 59 -4.72 -12.24 -2.38
N TYR A 60 -4.57 -12.74 -3.61
CA TYR A 60 -3.58 -13.75 -3.96
C TYR A 60 -2.52 -13.11 -4.86
N LEU A 61 -1.28 -13.02 -4.35
CA LEU A 61 -0.18 -12.34 -5.02
C LEU A 61 0.43 -13.22 -6.10
N ARG A 62 0.79 -12.61 -7.23
CA ARG A 62 1.45 -13.33 -8.32
C ARG A 62 2.84 -13.81 -7.90
N ALA A 63 3.22 -15.01 -8.36
CA ALA A 63 4.46 -15.68 -7.94
C ALA A 63 5.75 -14.97 -8.40
N ASN A 64 5.66 -14.18 -9.46
CA ASN A 64 6.80 -13.51 -10.10
C ASN A 64 6.96 -12.03 -9.69
N ALA A 65 6.17 -11.54 -8.72
CA ALA A 65 6.33 -10.19 -8.19
C ALA A 65 7.67 -10.08 -7.45
N LYS A 66 8.50 -9.12 -7.85
CA LYS A 66 9.84 -8.90 -7.28
C LYS A 66 10.13 -7.42 -7.14
N TRP A 67 10.89 -7.09 -6.11
CA TRP A 67 11.57 -5.82 -5.98
C TRP A 67 12.73 -5.75 -6.99
N SER A 68 13.24 -4.55 -7.28
CA SER A 68 14.32 -4.37 -8.27
C SER A 68 15.65 -5.03 -7.88
N ASN A 69 15.87 -5.27 -6.58
CA ASN A 69 17.02 -6.05 -6.08
C ASN A 69 16.87 -7.57 -6.24
N GLY A 70 15.69 -8.03 -6.70
CA GLY A 70 15.39 -9.46 -6.92
C GLY A 70 14.64 -10.13 -5.76
N ASP A 71 14.48 -9.48 -4.62
CA ASP A 71 13.69 -10.01 -3.50
C ASP A 71 12.24 -10.22 -3.92
N PRO A 72 11.55 -11.27 -3.43
CA PRO A 72 10.13 -11.45 -3.71
C PRO A 72 9.30 -10.36 -3.04
N VAL A 73 8.26 -9.88 -3.73
CA VAL A 73 7.20 -9.08 -3.08
C VAL A 73 6.24 -10.04 -2.40
N THR A 74 6.04 -9.85 -1.10
CA THR A 74 5.25 -10.74 -0.26
C THR A 74 4.06 -10.04 0.40
N ALA A 75 3.12 -10.84 0.94
CA ALA A 75 2.02 -10.32 1.75
C ALA A 75 2.53 -9.60 3.02
N HIS A 76 3.72 -9.96 3.52
CA HIS A 76 4.35 -9.30 4.67
C HIS A 76 4.79 -7.86 4.34
N ASP A 77 5.22 -7.58 3.09
CA ASP A 77 5.53 -6.21 2.65
C ASP A 77 4.26 -5.34 2.67
N PHE A 78 3.13 -5.89 2.23
CA PHE A 78 1.85 -5.18 2.30
C PHE A 78 1.39 -4.95 3.74
N VAL A 79 1.50 -5.94 4.64
CA VAL A 79 1.18 -5.76 6.07
C VAL A 79 2.02 -4.62 6.66
N TYR A 80 3.33 -4.65 6.44
CA TYR A 80 4.24 -3.59 6.88
C TYR A 80 3.83 -2.22 6.33
N SER A 81 3.53 -2.16 5.03
CA SER A 81 3.20 -0.91 4.34
C SER A 81 1.88 -0.30 4.83
N PHE A 82 0.84 -1.11 5.03
CA PHE A 82 -0.41 -0.64 5.61
C PHE A 82 -0.23 -0.19 7.08
N GLN A 83 0.55 -0.92 7.86
CA GLN A 83 0.88 -0.51 9.22
C GLN A 83 1.67 0.80 9.24
N ARG A 84 2.65 0.97 8.36
CA ARG A 84 3.40 2.20 8.23
C ARG A 84 2.50 3.37 7.80
N LEU A 85 1.60 3.17 6.84
CA LEU A 85 0.62 4.18 6.40
C LEU A 85 -0.29 4.64 7.54
N ALA A 86 -0.79 3.69 8.35
CA ALA A 86 -1.67 3.97 9.49
C ALA A 86 -0.94 4.57 10.69
N ASN A 87 0.39 4.40 10.80
CA ASN A 87 1.16 4.87 11.93
C ASN A 87 1.23 6.40 11.95
N PRO A 88 0.74 7.09 13.01
CA PRO A 88 0.80 8.54 13.07
C PRO A 88 2.24 9.10 13.04
N ALA A 89 3.25 8.33 13.46
CA ALA A 89 4.65 8.73 13.36
C ALA A 89 5.15 8.84 11.90
N THR A 90 4.50 8.20 10.95
CA THR A 90 4.80 8.33 9.52
C THR A 90 4.34 9.67 8.96
N ALA A 91 3.35 10.31 9.59
CA ALA A 91 2.75 11.58 9.16
C ALA A 91 2.24 11.57 7.71
N ALA A 92 1.74 10.42 7.24
CA ALA A 92 1.22 10.25 5.89
C ALA A 92 -0.09 11.03 5.69
N ALA A 93 -0.10 11.99 4.77
CA ALA A 93 -1.24 12.87 4.52
C ALA A 93 -2.48 12.10 4.04
N TYR A 94 -2.28 10.99 3.33
CA TYR A 94 -3.35 10.15 2.77
C TYR A 94 -3.65 8.89 3.60
N SER A 95 -3.24 8.84 4.89
CA SER A 95 -3.51 7.69 5.78
C SER A 95 -5.00 7.37 5.96
N TRP A 96 -5.87 8.36 5.76
CA TRP A 96 -7.34 8.21 5.83
C TRP A 96 -7.93 7.40 4.66
N ILE A 97 -7.20 7.25 3.56
CA ILE A 97 -7.68 6.49 2.36
C ILE A 97 -7.99 5.03 2.71
N THR A 98 -7.33 4.50 3.72
CA THR A 98 -7.50 3.14 4.23
C THR A 98 -8.37 3.05 5.48
N ASP A 99 -9.11 4.11 5.86
CA ASP A 99 -10.03 4.11 7.00
C ASP A 99 -11.15 3.05 6.96
N PRO A 100 -11.57 2.53 5.80
CA PRO A 100 -12.44 1.35 5.79
C PRO A 100 -11.83 0.11 6.45
N ILE A 101 -10.50 -0.03 6.49
CA ILE A 101 -9.82 -1.15 7.15
C ILE A 101 -10.06 -1.08 8.66
N LEU A 102 -10.39 -2.23 9.25
CA LEU A 102 -10.62 -2.38 10.68
C LEU A 102 -9.45 -1.80 11.49
N ASN A 103 -9.75 -0.95 12.46
CA ASN A 103 -8.84 -0.23 13.35
C ASN A 103 -7.89 0.79 12.68
N ASN A 104 -8.01 1.08 11.37
CA ASN A 104 -7.12 2.05 10.72
C ASN A 104 -7.29 3.46 11.29
N GLU A 105 -8.52 3.93 11.39
CA GLU A 105 -8.83 5.26 11.93
C GLU A 105 -8.39 5.41 13.39
N GLU A 106 -8.64 4.38 14.21
CA GLU A 106 -8.25 4.35 15.62
C GLU A 106 -6.72 4.40 15.80
N ILE A 107 -5.99 3.69 14.94
CA ILE A 107 -4.52 3.70 14.96
C ILE A 107 -3.99 5.06 14.49
N ARG A 108 -4.43 5.57 13.35
CA ARG A 108 -3.91 6.83 12.80
C ARG A 108 -4.25 8.06 13.65
N THR A 109 -5.33 8.01 14.43
CA THR A 109 -5.70 9.08 15.37
C THR A 109 -5.06 8.91 16.75
N GLY A 110 -4.39 7.77 17.01
CA GLY A 110 -3.73 7.45 18.27
C GLY A 110 -4.68 6.93 19.36
N ALA A 111 -5.94 6.65 19.03
CA ALA A 111 -6.90 6.02 19.94
C ALA A 111 -6.52 4.55 20.22
N GLU A 112 -6.03 3.83 19.22
CA GLU A 112 -5.39 2.52 19.36
C GLU A 112 -3.88 2.67 19.11
N LYS A 113 -3.07 2.19 20.06
CA LYS A 113 -1.60 2.28 19.98
C LYS A 113 -0.95 1.01 19.44
N ASP A 114 -1.66 -0.11 19.51
CA ASP A 114 -1.17 -1.39 19.02
C ASP A 114 -1.44 -1.51 17.52
N ILE A 115 -0.42 -1.22 16.73
CA ILE A 115 -0.49 -1.26 15.26
C ILE A 115 -0.75 -2.67 14.71
N SER A 116 -0.48 -3.72 15.49
CA SER A 116 -0.75 -5.10 15.09
C SER A 116 -2.24 -5.44 15.01
N LYS A 117 -3.10 -4.60 15.60
CA LYS A 117 -4.56 -4.72 15.52
C LYS A 117 -5.17 -4.19 14.23
N LEU A 118 -4.37 -3.60 13.34
CA LEU A 118 -4.83 -3.23 12.01
C LEU A 118 -5.40 -4.46 11.29
N GLY A 119 -6.56 -4.31 10.66
CA GLY A 119 -7.27 -5.38 9.96
C GLY A 119 -6.56 -5.89 8.69
N VAL A 120 -5.22 -6.03 8.72
CA VAL A 120 -4.41 -6.53 7.61
C VAL A 120 -3.51 -7.66 8.09
N LYS A 121 -3.57 -8.82 7.42
CA LYS A 121 -2.85 -10.02 7.83
C LYS A 121 -2.27 -10.77 6.64
N ALA A 122 -1.02 -11.16 6.70
CA ALA A 122 -0.44 -12.17 5.84
C ALA A 122 -0.86 -13.56 6.34
N ILE A 123 -1.57 -14.31 5.51
CA ILE A 123 -1.91 -15.72 5.80
C ILE A 123 -0.71 -16.62 5.48
N ASP A 124 -0.03 -16.31 4.39
CA ASP A 124 1.24 -16.83 3.93
C ASP A 124 1.95 -15.75 3.08
N ASP A 125 3.09 -16.07 2.47
CA ASP A 125 3.88 -15.11 1.69
C ASP A 125 3.11 -14.54 0.48
N ARG A 126 2.08 -15.23 -0.02
CA ARG A 126 1.31 -14.81 -1.21
C ARG A 126 -0.17 -14.60 -0.96
N THR A 127 -0.63 -14.74 0.26
CA THR A 127 -2.03 -14.57 0.61
C THR A 127 -2.17 -13.48 1.65
N LEU A 128 -2.72 -12.34 1.23
CA LEU A 128 -3.01 -11.20 2.08
C LEU A 128 -4.51 -11.14 2.37
N GLN A 129 -4.87 -11.01 3.63
CA GLN A 129 -6.25 -10.79 4.03
C GLN A 129 -6.41 -9.39 4.63
N ILE A 130 -7.44 -8.67 4.16
CA ILE A 130 -7.83 -7.34 4.67
C ILE A 130 -9.25 -7.44 5.18
N THR A 131 -9.46 -7.07 6.44
CA THR A 131 -10.77 -7.00 7.09
C THR A 131 -11.20 -5.55 7.21
N LEU A 132 -12.41 -5.25 6.75
CA LEU A 132 -13.02 -3.93 6.83
C LEU A 132 -13.93 -3.82 8.06
N LYS A 133 -14.10 -2.62 8.58
CA LYS A 133 -15.06 -2.32 9.67
C LYS A 133 -16.52 -2.45 9.20
N ALA A 134 -16.80 -2.28 7.91
CA ALA A 134 -18.09 -2.48 7.27
C ALA A 134 -17.91 -2.69 5.76
N SER A 135 -18.92 -3.28 5.10
CA SER A 135 -18.91 -3.42 3.65
C SER A 135 -18.75 -2.06 2.96
N THR A 136 -17.71 -1.94 2.14
CA THR A 136 -17.32 -0.67 1.49
C THR A 136 -17.13 -0.91 -0.01
N PRO A 137 -18.13 -0.62 -0.84
CA PRO A 137 -18.10 -0.94 -2.28
C PRO A 137 -16.94 -0.31 -3.05
N TYR A 138 -16.46 0.86 -2.62
CA TYR A 138 -15.34 1.57 -3.27
C TYR A 138 -13.95 1.15 -2.76
N PHE A 139 -13.84 0.20 -1.84
CA PHE A 139 -12.57 -0.15 -1.20
C PHE A 139 -11.50 -0.58 -2.21
N LEU A 140 -11.83 -1.43 -3.20
CA LEU A 140 -10.87 -1.81 -4.24
C LEU A 140 -10.36 -0.61 -5.04
N ALA A 141 -11.23 0.35 -5.35
CA ALA A 141 -10.83 1.56 -6.05
C ALA A 141 -9.88 2.43 -5.21
N SER A 142 -10.06 2.48 -3.89
CA SER A 142 -9.16 3.22 -3.01
C SER A 142 -7.74 2.63 -2.97
N LEU A 143 -7.59 1.32 -3.20
CA LEU A 143 -6.29 0.64 -3.27
C LEU A 143 -5.49 0.94 -4.56
N GLN A 144 -6.08 1.62 -5.53
CA GLN A 144 -5.36 2.12 -6.71
C GLN A 144 -4.47 3.33 -6.38
N HIS A 145 -4.71 4.01 -5.26
CA HIS A 145 -3.95 5.18 -4.85
C HIS A 145 -2.56 4.79 -4.33
N HIS A 146 -1.53 5.50 -4.78
CA HIS A 146 -0.13 5.19 -4.46
C HIS A 146 0.19 5.09 -2.96
N ALA A 147 -0.52 5.80 -2.09
CA ALA A 147 -0.31 5.71 -0.65
C ALA A 147 -0.55 4.30 -0.09
N SER A 148 -1.36 3.46 -0.75
CA SER A 148 -1.63 2.07 -0.36
C SER A 148 -0.64 1.06 -0.97
N TRP A 149 0.31 1.51 -1.79
CA TRP A 149 1.27 0.62 -2.44
C TRP A 149 2.38 0.17 -1.48
N PRO A 150 2.98 -1.00 -1.74
CA PRO A 150 3.97 -1.56 -0.84
C PRO A 150 5.28 -0.79 -0.90
N VAL A 151 5.97 -0.75 0.23
CA VAL A 151 7.36 -0.30 0.35
C VAL A 151 8.21 -1.44 0.88
N HIS A 152 9.47 -1.52 0.45
CA HIS A 152 10.38 -2.59 0.86
C HIS A 152 10.82 -2.41 2.31
N LYS A 153 10.28 -3.25 3.20
CA LYS A 153 10.50 -3.14 4.67
C LYS A 153 11.97 -2.99 5.04
N ALA A 154 12.82 -3.92 4.57
CA ALA A 154 14.24 -3.94 4.94
C ALA A 154 14.96 -2.66 4.53
N THR A 155 14.62 -2.09 3.37
CA THR A 155 15.21 -0.84 2.88
C THR A 155 14.74 0.36 3.71
N VAL A 156 13.45 0.44 4.00
CA VAL A 156 12.88 1.52 4.82
C VAL A 156 13.47 1.48 6.25
N GLU A 157 13.55 0.31 6.87
CA GLU A 157 14.13 0.16 8.22
C GLU A 157 15.62 0.48 8.26
N LYS A 158 16.36 0.14 7.20
CA LYS A 158 17.80 0.37 7.13
C LYS A 158 18.16 1.84 6.91
N TYR A 159 17.41 2.53 6.04
CA TYR A 159 17.80 3.86 5.55
C TYR A 159 16.89 4.99 6.06
N GLY A 160 15.79 4.69 6.75
CA GLY A 160 14.82 5.68 7.22
C GLY A 160 14.34 6.59 6.09
N ASN A 161 14.34 7.90 6.28
CA ASN A 161 13.88 8.87 5.27
C ASN A 161 14.76 8.94 4.00
N GLN A 162 15.87 8.20 3.95
CA GLN A 162 16.76 8.17 2.80
C GLN A 162 16.57 6.92 1.92
N TRP A 163 15.55 6.10 2.20
CA TRP A 163 15.31 4.87 1.47
C TRP A 163 14.99 5.09 -0.01
N THR A 164 14.47 6.29 -0.37
CA THR A 164 14.13 6.64 -1.76
C THR A 164 15.29 7.21 -2.56
N LYS A 165 16.46 7.40 -1.95
CA LYS A 165 17.63 7.84 -2.71
C LYS A 165 18.05 6.78 -3.72
N PRO A 166 18.59 7.16 -4.92
CA PRO A 166 18.95 6.22 -5.96
C PRO A 166 19.87 5.07 -5.51
N GLU A 167 20.79 5.37 -4.59
CA GLU A 167 21.73 4.39 -4.04
C GLU A 167 21.11 3.41 -3.03
N ASN A 168 19.91 3.71 -2.53
CA ASN A 168 19.24 2.95 -1.47
C ASN A 168 17.97 2.26 -1.94
N SER A 169 17.30 2.82 -2.96
CA SER A 169 15.99 2.33 -3.42
C SER A 169 16.08 0.97 -4.11
N VAL A 170 15.06 0.17 -3.93
CA VAL A 170 14.92 -1.16 -4.55
C VAL A 170 13.53 -1.32 -5.14
#